data_45756621799fa12847f0eec0cbf900b6
#
_entry.id   45756621799fa12847f0eec0cbf900b6
#
_cell.length_a   1.000
_cell.length_b   1.000
_cell.length_c   1.000
_cell.angle_alpha   90.00
_cell.angle_beta   90.00
_cell.angle_gamma   90.00
#
_symmetry.space_group_name_H-M   'P 1'
#
loop_
_entity.id
_entity.type
_entity.pdbx_description
1 polymer ?
#
loop_
_entity_poly.entity_id
_entity_poly.type
_entity_poly.pdbx_seq_one_letter_code
_entity_poly.pdbx_strand_id
1 'polypeptide(L)'
;LTNVSVPGSYPIAVMPGLLRQAAVLLVTLADRPAFRATVPSKVQTYMAIGRPILASLNGEGARLVQEAGAGLATPAEDAAALAQALLQLYRLAPEERARLGANGRRYFETHFERSRLVDRLLGHFRLFVDSHRSEQ
;
A
#
# COMPACT_ATOMS: atom_id res chain seq x y z
N LEU A 1 4.11 -25.90 -10.17
CA LEU A 1 3.21 -25.63 -9.05
C LEU A 1 1.79 -25.60 -9.59
N THR A 2 0.94 -26.51 -9.12
CA THR A 2 -0.46 -26.63 -9.58
C THR A 2 -1.38 -25.58 -8.99
N ASN A 3 -0.93 -24.88 -7.96
CA ASN A 3 -1.65 -23.84 -7.21
C ASN A 3 -1.24 -22.41 -7.57
N VAL A 4 -0.43 -22.24 -8.63
CA VAL A 4 -0.01 -20.92 -9.12
C VAL A 4 -0.56 -20.73 -10.52
N SER A 5 -1.21 -19.59 -10.76
CA SER A 5 -1.71 -19.18 -12.07
C SER A 5 -1.08 -17.86 -12.48
N VAL A 6 -0.62 -17.78 -13.72
CA VAL A 6 -0.06 -16.56 -14.33
C VAL A 6 -0.87 -16.24 -15.59
N PRO A 7 -2.05 -15.63 -15.44
CA PRO A 7 -3.01 -15.46 -16.54
C PRO A 7 -2.62 -14.37 -17.57
N GLY A 8 -1.46 -13.73 -17.42
CA GLY A 8 -1.00 -12.65 -18.32
C GLY A 8 -1.53 -11.27 -17.93
N SER A 9 -1.64 -10.38 -18.92
CA SER A 9 -2.04 -8.99 -18.70
C SER A 9 -3.55 -8.81 -18.78
N TYR A 10 -4.06 -7.97 -17.90
CA TYR A 10 -5.46 -7.53 -17.90
C TYR A 10 -5.57 -6.03 -18.18
N PRO A 11 -6.65 -5.56 -18.83
CA PRO A 11 -6.94 -4.14 -18.94
C PRO A 11 -7.06 -3.50 -17.56
N ILE A 12 -6.56 -2.26 -17.41
CA ILE A 12 -6.57 -1.54 -16.13
C ILE A 12 -7.98 -1.39 -15.55
N ALA A 13 -8.99 -1.27 -16.40
CA ALA A 13 -10.38 -1.12 -15.98
C ALA A 13 -10.94 -2.30 -15.17
N VAL A 14 -10.44 -3.53 -15.39
CA VAL A 14 -10.90 -4.73 -14.66
C VAL A 14 -10.08 -4.99 -13.39
N MET A 15 -8.92 -4.35 -13.23
CA MET A 15 -8.03 -4.58 -12.09
C MET A 15 -8.70 -4.37 -10.73
N PRO A 16 -9.51 -3.32 -10.49
CA PRO A 16 -10.18 -3.16 -9.20
C PRO A 16 -11.09 -4.33 -8.83
N GLY A 17 -11.79 -4.91 -9.81
CA GLY A 17 -12.62 -6.10 -9.62
C GLY A 17 -11.82 -7.32 -9.23
N LEU A 18 -10.72 -7.59 -9.94
CA LEU A 18 -9.81 -8.70 -9.65
C LEU A 18 -9.16 -8.56 -8.27
N LEU A 19 -8.62 -7.39 -7.95
CA LEU A 19 -7.95 -7.15 -6.67
C LEU A 19 -8.90 -7.30 -5.47
N ARG A 20 -10.17 -6.94 -5.62
CA ARG A 20 -11.18 -7.11 -4.55
C ARG A 20 -11.51 -8.57 -4.26
N GLN A 21 -11.26 -9.50 -5.17
CA GLN A 21 -11.48 -10.93 -4.94
C GLN A 21 -10.34 -11.59 -4.17
N ALA A 22 -9.17 -10.98 -4.11
CA ALA A 22 -8.02 -11.53 -3.41
C ALA A 22 -8.25 -11.52 -1.88
N ALA A 23 -7.82 -12.58 -1.21
CA ALA A 23 -7.80 -12.63 0.25
C ALA A 23 -6.67 -11.78 0.83
N VAL A 24 -5.53 -11.69 0.12
CA VAL A 24 -4.34 -10.92 0.46
C VAL A 24 -3.71 -10.41 -0.84
N LEU A 25 -3.18 -9.21 -0.84
CA LEU A 25 -2.46 -8.62 -1.98
C LEU A 25 -0.96 -8.57 -1.66
N LEU A 26 -0.15 -9.10 -2.56
CA LEU A 26 1.31 -9.19 -2.40
C LEU A 26 2.02 -8.06 -3.18
N VAL A 27 2.96 -7.40 -2.51
CA VAL A 27 3.91 -6.49 -3.15
C VAL A 27 5.34 -6.85 -2.74
N THR A 28 6.22 -6.99 -3.72
CA THR A 28 7.65 -7.31 -3.52
C THR A 28 8.51 -6.30 -4.25
N LEU A 29 9.63 -5.92 -3.65
CA LEU A 29 10.71 -5.15 -4.27
C LEU A 29 12.06 -5.74 -3.89
N ALA A 30 13.03 -5.63 -4.79
CA ALA A 30 14.42 -5.93 -4.49
C ALA A 30 14.98 -4.94 -3.45
N ASP A 31 15.98 -5.36 -2.68
CA ASP A 31 16.64 -4.49 -1.71
C ASP A 31 17.62 -3.53 -2.38
N ARG A 32 17.11 -2.38 -2.81
CA ARG A 32 17.89 -1.32 -3.44
C ARG A 32 17.68 0.01 -2.73
N PRO A 33 18.73 0.85 -2.56
CA PRO A 33 18.62 2.15 -1.88
C PRO A 33 17.47 3.02 -2.42
N ALA A 34 17.29 3.10 -3.75
CA ALA A 34 16.23 3.86 -4.38
C ALA A 34 14.83 3.37 -3.99
N PHE A 35 14.65 2.06 -3.80
CA PHE A 35 13.36 1.48 -3.42
C PHE A 35 13.05 1.68 -1.93
N ARG A 36 14.07 1.78 -1.08
CA ARG A 36 13.87 2.07 0.35
C ARG A 36 13.30 3.46 0.61
N ALA A 37 13.62 4.43 -0.23
CA ALA A 37 13.16 5.82 -0.11
C ALA A 37 11.79 6.07 -0.76
N THR A 38 11.20 5.08 -1.43
CA THR A 38 9.96 5.25 -2.20
C THR A 38 8.81 4.44 -1.61
N VAL A 39 7.60 4.97 -1.77
CA VAL A 39 6.37 4.21 -1.54
C VAL A 39 5.88 3.69 -2.89
N PRO A 40 5.89 2.37 -3.12
CA PRO A 40 5.39 1.83 -4.37
C PRO A 40 3.91 2.17 -4.58
N SER A 41 3.52 2.60 -5.78
CA SER A 41 2.12 2.91 -6.11
C SER A 41 1.17 1.73 -5.85
N LYS A 42 1.66 0.49 -5.94
CA LYS A 42 0.90 -0.71 -5.59
C LYS A 42 0.44 -0.72 -4.13
N VAL A 43 1.25 -0.24 -3.18
CA VAL A 43 0.87 -0.15 -1.77
C VAL A 43 -0.34 0.76 -1.61
N GLN A 44 -0.31 1.96 -2.21
CA GLN A 44 -1.42 2.90 -2.18
C GLN A 44 -2.67 2.32 -2.86
N THR A 45 -2.51 1.69 -4.02
CA THR A 45 -3.60 1.02 -4.73
C THR A 45 -4.23 -0.09 -3.88
N TYR A 46 -3.43 -0.90 -3.21
CA TYR A 46 -3.91 -2.01 -2.38
C TYR A 46 -4.63 -1.51 -1.13
N MET A 47 -4.15 -0.44 -0.52
CA MET A 47 -4.86 0.28 0.54
C MET A 47 -6.22 0.78 0.05
N ALA A 48 -6.26 1.42 -1.13
CA ALA A 48 -7.51 1.90 -1.73
C ALA A 48 -8.51 0.79 -2.03
N ILE A 49 -8.03 -0.41 -2.36
CA ILE A 49 -8.87 -1.61 -2.56
C ILE A 49 -9.45 -2.13 -1.23
N GLY A 50 -8.75 -1.93 -0.13
CA GLY A 50 -9.20 -2.36 1.20
C GLY A 50 -9.00 -3.85 1.45
N ARG A 51 -7.93 -4.43 0.93
CA ARG A 51 -7.52 -5.82 1.20
C ARG A 51 -6.22 -5.85 2.00
N PRO A 52 -6.01 -6.89 2.83
CA PRO A 52 -4.75 -7.06 3.55
C PRO A 52 -3.56 -7.06 2.60
N ILE A 53 -2.47 -6.42 3.02
CA ILE A 53 -1.24 -6.33 2.23
C ILE A 53 -0.17 -7.22 2.87
N LEU A 54 0.46 -8.05 2.06
CA LEU A 54 1.72 -8.71 2.39
C LEU A 54 2.83 -8.00 1.61
N ALA A 55 3.71 -7.30 2.32
CA ALA A 55 4.77 -6.52 1.73
C ALA A 55 6.13 -7.15 2.00
N SER A 56 6.84 -7.60 0.96
CA SER A 56 8.24 -8.04 1.05
C SER A 56 9.12 -6.96 0.43
N LEU A 57 9.46 -5.96 1.23
CA LEU A 57 10.22 -4.80 0.82
C LEU A 57 10.73 -4.04 2.05
N ASN A 58 11.77 -3.23 1.88
CA ASN A 58 12.38 -2.42 2.92
C ASN A 58 11.99 -0.94 2.79
N GLY A 59 12.21 -0.16 3.85
CA GLY A 59 12.08 1.29 3.85
C GLY A 59 10.64 1.81 3.95
N GLU A 60 10.35 2.93 3.27
CA GLU A 60 9.12 3.68 3.42
C GLU A 60 7.85 2.89 3.09
N GLY A 61 7.90 2.02 2.09
CA GLY A 61 6.76 1.17 1.75
C GLY A 61 6.39 0.19 2.87
N ALA A 62 7.40 -0.43 3.51
CA ALA A 62 7.19 -1.32 4.64
C ALA A 62 6.64 -0.57 5.85
N ARG A 63 7.28 0.58 6.18
CA ARG A 63 6.84 1.46 7.27
C ARG A 63 5.37 1.85 7.11
N LEU A 64 4.98 2.23 5.89
CA LEU A 64 3.61 2.66 5.59
C LEU A 64 2.58 1.54 5.84
N VAL A 65 2.87 0.30 5.39
CA VAL A 65 1.98 -0.85 5.62
C VAL A 65 1.81 -1.14 7.10
N GLN A 66 2.89 -1.05 7.88
CA GLN A 66 2.88 -1.25 9.32
C GLN A 66 2.13 -0.13 10.05
N GLU A 67 2.43 1.13 9.76
CA GLU A 67 1.80 2.31 10.35
C GLU A 67 0.30 2.34 10.10
N ALA A 68 -0.12 1.99 8.90
CA ALA A 68 -1.53 1.89 8.56
C ALA A 68 -2.24 0.69 9.23
N GLY A 69 -1.49 -0.28 9.78
CA GLY A 69 -2.05 -1.55 10.24
C GLY A 69 -2.76 -2.30 9.11
N ALA A 70 -2.26 -2.16 7.86
CA ALA A 70 -2.91 -2.65 6.66
C ALA A 70 -2.53 -4.10 6.30
N GLY A 71 -1.60 -4.70 7.04
CA GLY A 71 -1.10 -6.03 6.77
C GLY A 71 0.23 -6.31 7.44
N LEU A 72 1.04 -7.15 6.81
CA LEU A 72 2.37 -7.53 7.31
C LEU A 72 3.46 -7.07 6.35
N ALA A 73 4.60 -6.67 6.91
CA ALA A 73 5.80 -6.38 6.15
C ALA A 73 6.94 -7.32 6.58
N THR A 74 7.69 -7.81 5.62
CA THR A 74 8.88 -8.64 5.79
C THR A 74 10.06 -8.01 5.07
N PRO A 75 11.31 -8.34 5.45
CA PRO A 75 12.46 -7.89 4.70
C PRO A 75 12.37 -8.26 3.22
N ALA A 76 12.90 -7.38 2.36
CA ALA A 76 13.05 -7.70 0.95
C ALA A 76 13.95 -8.91 0.76
N GLU A 77 13.66 -9.74 -0.24
CA GLU A 77 14.47 -10.90 -0.65
C GLU A 77 14.57 -12.02 0.42
N ASP A 78 13.79 -11.95 1.50
CA ASP A 78 13.69 -12.98 2.52
C ASP A 78 12.47 -13.89 2.27
N ALA A 79 12.68 -14.95 1.51
CA ALA A 79 11.63 -15.90 1.16
C ALA A 79 11.07 -16.65 2.39
N ALA A 80 11.91 -16.91 3.41
CA ALA A 80 11.48 -17.60 4.61
C ALA A 80 10.56 -16.73 5.47
N ALA A 81 10.93 -15.47 5.69
CA ALA A 81 10.08 -14.50 6.38
C ALA A 81 8.77 -14.26 5.62
N LEU A 82 8.83 -14.15 4.29
CA LEU A 82 7.64 -14.00 3.44
C LEU A 82 6.69 -15.18 3.59
N ALA A 83 7.20 -16.43 3.55
CA ALA A 83 6.39 -17.63 3.70
C ALA A 83 5.73 -17.69 5.10
N GLN A 84 6.45 -17.34 6.16
CA GLN A 84 5.92 -17.30 7.52
C GLN A 84 4.81 -16.26 7.65
N ALA A 85 5.01 -15.05 7.12
CA ALA A 85 4.01 -13.99 7.15
C ALA A 85 2.75 -14.36 6.32
N LEU A 86 2.93 -15.03 5.19
CA LEU A 86 1.80 -15.54 4.40
C LEU A 86 0.99 -16.57 5.20
N LEU A 87 1.65 -17.52 5.86
CA LEU A 87 0.99 -18.50 6.72
C LEU A 87 0.28 -17.85 7.90
N GLN A 88 0.86 -16.79 8.48
CA GLN A 88 0.21 -16.02 9.54
C GLN A 88 -1.10 -15.39 9.03
N LEU A 89 -1.07 -14.69 7.88
CA LEU A 89 -2.28 -14.11 7.27
C LEU A 89 -3.31 -15.17 6.88
N TYR A 90 -2.87 -16.33 6.40
CA TYR A 90 -3.75 -17.44 6.07
C TYR A 90 -4.51 -17.98 7.28
N ARG A 91 -3.86 -18.04 8.45
CA ARG A 91 -4.44 -18.54 9.71
C ARG A 91 -5.36 -17.54 10.41
N LEU A 92 -5.31 -16.26 10.05
CA LEU A 92 -6.22 -15.25 10.59
C LEU A 92 -7.66 -15.58 10.22
N ALA A 93 -8.58 -15.29 11.11
CA ALA A 93 -10.00 -15.33 10.83
C ALA A 93 -10.36 -14.33 9.69
N PRO A 94 -11.41 -14.61 8.90
CA PRO A 94 -11.83 -13.70 7.82
C PRO A 94 -12.06 -12.27 8.30
N GLU A 95 -12.60 -12.09 9.50
CA GLU A 95 -12.90 -10.81 10.14
C GLU A 95 -11.62 -10.03 10.47
N GLU A 96 -10.58 -10.73 10.91
CA GLU A 96 -9.27 -10.12 11.19
C GLU A 96 -8.60 -9.65 9.91
N ARG A 97 -8.65 -10.45 8.84
CA ARG A 97 -8.18 -10.05 7.52
C ARG A 97 -8.96 -8.84 7.00
N ALA A 98 -10.28 -8.85 7.15
CA ALA A 98 -11.12 -7.72 6.75
C ALA A 98 -10.75 -6.45 7.52
N ARG A 99 -10.42 -6.55 8.82
CA ARG A 99 -9.96 -5.41 9.64
C ARG A 99 -8.66 -4.82 9.13
N LEU A 100 -7.68 -5.65 8.74
CA LEU A 100 -6.43 -5.16 8.14
C LEU A 100 -6.72 -4.39 6.84
N GLY A 101 -7.57 -4.93 5.98
CA GLY A 101 -7.97 -4.25 4.75
C GLY A 101 -8.69 -2.92 5.02
N ALA A 102 -9.61 -2.89 5.97
CA ALA A 102 -10.33 -1.66 6.37
C ALA A 102 -9.39 -0.60 6.96
N ASN A 103 -8.37 -1.00 7.72
CA ASN A 103 -7.34 -0.09 8.23
C ASN A 103 -6.58 0.57 7.06
N GLY A 104 -6.13 -0.22 6.10
CA GLY A 104 -5.46 0.29 4.90
C GLY A 104 -6.34 1.27 4.11
N ARG A 105 -7.62 0.93 3.92
CA ARG A 105 -8.59 1.79 3.23
C ARG A 105 -8.76 3.13 3.95
N ARG A 106 -8.95 3.13 5.26
CA ARG A 106 -9.07 4.34 6.08
C ARG A 106 -7.81 5.20 6.00
N TYR A 107 -6.63 4.56 6.07
CA TYR A 107 -5.36 5.28 5.93
C TYR A 107 -5.24 5.94 4.56
N PHE A 108 -5.61 5.24 3.49
CA PHE A 108 -5.64 5.81 2.15
C PHE A 108 -6.56 7.03 2.05
N GLU A 109 -7.79 6.92 2.53
CA GLU A 109 -8.78 8.01 2.51
C GLU A 109 -8.32 9.23 3.32
N THR A 110 -7.55 9.02 4.38
CA THR A 110 -7.03 10.10 5.22
C THR A 110 -5.80 10.78 4.62
N HIS A 111 -4.91 10.02 3.98
CA HIS A 111 -3.58 10.51 3.61
C HIS A 111 -3.34 10.64 2.10
N PHE A 112 -4.01 9.85 1.27
CA PHE A 112 -3.73 9.72 -0.17
C PHE A 112 -4.93 10.03 -1.05
N GLU A 113 -6.08 10.29 -0.49
CA GLU A 113 -7.25 10.69 -1.28
C GLU A 113 -6.96 11.99 -2.03
N ARG A 114 -7.27 11.97 -3.34
CA ARG A 114 -6.81 13.01 -4.29
C ARG A 114 -7.24 14.42 -3.89
N SER A 115 -8.48 14.60 -3.47
CA SER A 115 -9.01 15.91 -3.09
C SER A 115 -8.22 16.49 -1.92
N ARG A 116 -7.93 15.67 -0.90
CA ARG A 116 -7.14 16.08 0.27
C ARG A 116 -5.70 16.46 -0.08
N LEU A 117 -5.08 15.73 -1.02
CA LEU A 117 -3.73 16.06 -1.49
C LEU A 117 -3.71 17.39 -2.25
N VAL A 118 -4.71 17.63 -3.11
CA VAL A 118 -4.87 18.88 -3.84
C VAL A 118 -5.12 20.04 -2.88
N ASP A 119 -6.02 19.89 -1.92
CA ASP A 119 -6.32 20.94 -0.92
C ASP A 119 -5.09 21.29 -0.08
N ARG A 120 -4.31 20.28 0.33
CA ARG A 120 -3.05 20.51 1.05
C ARG A 120 -2.03 21.25 0.20
N LEU A 121 -1.88 20.87 -1.06
CA LEU A 121 -0.98 21.54 -2.00
C LEU A 121 -1.39 23.00 -2.24
N LEU A 122 -2.67 23.26 -2.46
CA LEU A 122 -3.21 24.61 -2.60
C LEU A 122 -2.99 25.44 -1.34
N GLY A 123 -3.10 24.85 -0.16
CA GLY A 123 -2.79 25.50 1.11
C GLY A 123 -1.33 25.96 1.17
N HIS A 124 -0.38 25.11 0.78
CA HIS A 124 1.03 25.49 0.72
C HIS A 124 1.31 26.60 -0.28
N PHE A 125 0.70 26.58 -1.47
CA PHE A 125 0.85 27.66 -2.45
C PHE A 125 0.31 28.99 -1.95
N ARG A 126 -0.84 29.01 -1.28
CA ARG A 126 -1.40 30.24 -0.70
C ARG A 126 -0.45 30.84 0.34
N LEU A 127 0.06 30.05 1.27
CA LEU A 127 1.03 30.51 2.27
C LEU A 127 2.30 31.08 1.61
N PHE A 128 2.78 30.46 0.55
CA PHE A 128 3.95 30.94 -0.19
C PHE A 128 3.69 32.28 -0.88
N VAL A 129 2.54 32.44 -1.52
CA VAL A 129 2.16 33.71 -2.19
C VAL A 129 1.97 34.82 -1.16
N ASP A 130 1.32 34.54 -0.03
CA ASP A 130 1.08 35.53 1.01
C ASP A 130 2.37 36.00 1.68
N SER A 131 3.36 35.12 1.91
CA SER A 131 4.66 35.47 2.45
C SER A 131 5.43 36.42 1.53
N HIS A 132 5.36 36.21 0.22
CA HIS A 132 6.06 37.10 -0.76
C HIS A 132 5.35 38.43 -1.00
N ARG A 133 4.04 38.54 -0.71
CA ARG A 133 3.33 39.81 -0.77
C ARG A 133 3.61 40.74 0.43
N SER A 134 4.00 40.16 1.56
CA SER A 134 4.28 40.91 2.80
C SER A 134 5.70 41.52 2.82
N GLU A 135 6.56 41.15 1.88
CA GLU A 135 7.94 41.63 1.73
C GLU A 135 8.07 42.76 0.69
N GLN A 136 6.98 43.18 0.06
CA GLN A 136 6.93 44.32 -0.89
C GLN A 136 6.19 45.52 -0.27
#